data_d25d18608598ab0914c577337fd1b2db
#
_entry.id   d25d18608598ab0914c577337fd1b2db
#
_cell.length_a   1.000
_cell.length_b   1.000
_cell.length_c   1.000
_cell.angle_alpha   90.00
_cell.angle_beta   90.00
_cell.angle_gamma   90.00
#
_symmetry.space_group_name_H-M   'P 1'
#
loop_
_entity.id
_entity.type
_entity.pdbx_description
1 polymer ?
#
loop_
_entity_poly.entity_id
_entity_poly.type
_entity_poly.pdbx_seq_one_letter_code
_entity_poly.pdbx_strand_id
1 'polypeptide(L)'
;LDTVFSIMGECVENDMEPVRMIDGLLVHNAITVEERESWESILSSTYARVLDLHRRNWNGIWFRIVRNYFWSSTAGEFDVIVGNPPWVRWSKLPELYRNRVAPTCRKYDIFSRTPYYGGNELDISGLITYTVSDKWLRSGGQLIFLLTQTHFQSASSEGFRRFRIDENNFLFPESVEDLKALKPFPDAANKTVIFVAKKGGVQPSFPVDYAVWSSAQGKSRTIPEHATKQEVLNRTTRTFLEANPVQGGSSPWAILPSGDFDICKKLVGKCTWTEGRKGITCDLNGVYFVNVVNVSYDGTRVQIETRPEAGRTNIGPKRRFWVEHNLLYPVIKGASDLKACQYNPQHELYAIVPNRGITSTWLSQAETEVEQNNRLLYDYFRAFEQQLRSRSTYRTRMPSAPYYAVYNVGGYTFAPWKVVWPEQPGNSGLPVAVVNTLSLIHI
;
A
#
# COMPACT_ATOMS: atom_id res chain seq x y z
N LEU A 1 -10.90 -34.04 19.22
CA LEU A 1 -9.58 -33.70 18.69
C LEU A 1 -8.68 -33.08 19.77
N ASP A 2 -9.17 -32.14 20.58
CA ASP A 2 -8.39 -31.47 21.63
C ASP A 2 -7.89 -32.51 22.67
N THR A 3 -8.76 -33.41 23.11
CA THR A 3 -8.42 -34.52 23.99
C THR A 3 -7.39 -35.47 23.36
N VAL A 4 -7.56 -35.79 22.08
CA VAL A 4 -6.62 -36.65 21.33
C VAL A 4 -5.22 -36.03 21.33
N PHE A 5 -5.10 -34.75 20.94
CA PHE A 5 -3.78 -34.10 20.89
C PHE A 5 -3.18 -33.83 22.27
N SER A 6 -3.99 -33.64 23.31
CA SER A 6 -3.51 -33.54 24.69
C SER A 6 -2.86 -34.84 25.15
N ILE A 7 -3.55 -35.98 24.96
CA ILE A 7 -3.05 -37.30 25.31
C ILE A 7 -1.80 -37.64 24.47
N MET A 8 -1.81 -37.36 23.17
CA MET A 8 -0.63 -37.58 22.33
C MET A 8 0.56 -36.74 22.83
N GLY A 9 0.33 -35.50 23.25
CA GLY A 9 1.36 -34.63 23.82
C GLY A 9 1.98 -35.22 25.09
N GLU A 10 1.16 -35.63 26.04
CA GLU A 10 1.58 -36.26 27.29
C GLU A 10 2.34 -37.57 27.04
N CYS A 11 1.89 -38.37 26.07
CA CYS A 11 2.60 -39.60 25.69
C CYS A 11 3.99 -39.33 25.12
N VAL A 12 4.17 -38.26 24.28
CA VAL A 12 5.50 -37.89 23.76
C VAL A 12 6.39 -37.37 24.87
N GLU A 13 5.90 -36.54 25.77
CA GLU A 13 6.68 -36.03 26.91
C GLU A 13 7.17 -37.15 27.79
N ASN A 14 6.43 -38.26 27.88
CA ASN A 14 6.79 -39.47 28.63
C ASN A 14 7.46 -40.53 27.76
N ASP A 15 7.92 -40.22 26.53
CA ASP A 15 8.61 -41.11 25.58
C ASP A 15 7.87 -42.44 25.36
N MET A 16 6.55 -42.44 25.33
CA MET A 16 5.74 -43.65 25.13
C MET A 16 5.72 -44.07 23.67
N GLU A 17 5.74 -45.42 23.47
CA GLU A 17 5.60 -45.97 22.10
C GLU A 17 4.21 -45.82 21.52
N PRO A 18 4.03 -45.77 20.17
CA PRO A 18 2.75 -45.52 19.51
C PRO A 18 1.58 -46.39 19.95
N VAL A 19 1.86 -47.69 20.28
CA VAL A 19 0.83 -48.61 20.74
C VAL A 19 0.23 -48.16 22.06
N ARG A 20 1.04 -47.70 23.01
CA ARG A 20 0.57 -47.19 24.31
C ARG A 20 -0.21 -45.87 24.16
N MET A 21 0.15 -45.06 23.21
CA MET A 21 -0.60 -43.84 22.89
C MET A 21 -2.03 -44.17 22.40
N ILE A 22 -2.19 -45.15 21.51
CA ILE A 22 -3.50 -45.63 21.05
C ILE A 22 -4.32 -46.20 22.20
N ASP A 23 -3.72 -47.04 23.06
CA ASP A 23 -4.38 -47.57 24.25
C ASP A 23 -4.82 -46.43 25.20
N GLY A 24 -4.00 -45.42 25.37
CA GLY A 24 -4.35 -44.21 26.13
C GLY A 24 -5.56 -43.45 25.55
N LEU A 25 -5.62 -43.30 24.24
CA LEU A 25 -6.79 -42.66 23.57
C LEU A 25 -8.09 -43.45 23.79
N LEU A 26 -8.03 -44.77 23.79
CA LEU A 26 -9.21 -45.63 24.06
C LEU A 26 -9.60 -45.54 25.54
N VAL A 27 -8.68 -45.63 26.47
CA VAL A 27 -8.95 -45.56 27.92
C VAL A 27 -9.60 -44.23 28.30
N HIS A 28 -9.20 -43.14 27.68
CA HIS A 28 -9.78 -41.83 27.93
C HIS A 28 -11.00 -41.50 27.06
N ASN A 29 -11.53 -42.46 26.30
CA ASN A 29 -12.65 -42.27 25.39
C ASN A 29 -12.44 -41.13 24.37
N ALA A 30 -11.17 -40.87 24.00
CA ALA A 30 -10.83 -39.86 23.01
C ALA A 30 -11.08 -40.36 21.57
N ILE A 31 -11.06 -41.68 21.38
CA ILE A 31 -11.55 -42.41 20.20
C ILE A 31 -12.35 -43.62 20.68
N THR A 32 -13.34 -44.09 19.90
CA THR A 32 -14.08 -45.29 20.19
C THR A 32 -13.37 -46.53 19.60
N VAL A 33 -13.82 -47.71 20.02
CA VAL A 33 -13.27 -48.98 19.51
C VAL A 33 -13.57 -49.13 18.00
N GLU A 34 -14.74 -48.65 17.56
CA GLU A 34 -15.15 -48.64 16.16
C GLU A 34 -14.32 -47.69 15.31
N GLU A 35 -13.95 -46.53 15.89
CA GLU A 35 -13.14 -45.53 15.21
C GLU A 35 -11.65 -45.91 15.14
N ARG A 36 -11.19 -46.81 16.02
CA ARG A 36 -9.81 -47.27 16.10
C ARG A 36 -9.26 -47.70 14.73
N GLU A 37 -10.00 -48.57 14.00
CA GLU A 37 -9.58 -49.12 12.71
C GLU A 37 -9.31 -48.01 11.69
N SER A 38 -10.11 -46.96 11.71
CA SER A 38 -10.01 -45.82 10.79
C SER A 38 -8.88 -44.87 11.14
N TRP A 39 -8.58 -44.65 12.44
CA TRP A 39 -7.67 -43.63 12.91
C TRP A 39 -6.28 -44.13 13.33
N GLU A 40 -6.14 -45.40 13.71
CA GLU A 40 -4.91 -45.98 14.27
C GLU A 40 -3.70 -45.76 13.37
N SER A 41 -3.81 -46.01 12.07
CA SER A 41 -2.69 -45.87 11.12
C SER A 41 -2.25 -44.40 10.99
N ILE A 42 -3.21 -43.47 10.89
CA ILE A 42 -2.94 -42.04 10.71
C ILE A 42 -2.35 -41.44 11.99
N LEU A 43 -2.98 -41.72 13.14
CA LEU A 43 -2.52 -41.22 14.43
C LEU A 43 -1.16 -41.79 14.81
N SER A 44 -0.93 -43.10 14.63
CA SER A 44 0.34 -43.73 14.93
C SER A 44 1.47 -43.20 14.05
N SER A 45 1.23 -43.00 12.75
CA SER A 45 2.25 -42.46 11.83
C SER A 45 2.61 -41.01 12.17
N THR A 46 1.63 -40.21 12.51
CA THR A 46 1.83 -38.80 12.93
C THR A 46 2.56 -38.73 14.27
N TYR A 47 2.13 -39.54 15.22
CA TYR A 47 2.73 -39.64 16.53
C TYR A 47 4.20 -40.09 16.47
N ALA A 48 4.50 -41.16 15.72
CA ALA A 48 5.86 -41.66 15.56
C ALA A 48 6.84 -40.63 15.02
N ARG A 49 6.38 -39.79 14.06
CA ARG A 49 7.20 -38.68 13.54
C ARG A 49 7.48 -37.60 14.59
N VAL A 50 6.51 -37.28 15.42
CA VAL A 50 6.67 -36.27 16.47
C VAL A 50 7.55 -36.82 17.60
N LEU A 51 7.39 -38.11 17.95
CA LEU A 51 8.23 -38.80 18.92
C LEU A 51 9.69 -38.83 18.46
N ASP A 52 9.97 -39.12 17.18
CA ASP A 52 11.34 -39.08 16.63
C ASP A 52 11.92 -37.65 16.72
N LEU A 53 11.15 -36.62 16.43
CA LEU A 53 11.59 -35.23 16.60
C LEU A 53 11.87 -34.90 18.08
N HIS A 54 11.03 -35.36 19.01
CA HIS A 54 11.24 -35.20 20.44
C HIS A 54 12.54 -35.87 20.91
N ARG A 55 12.77 -37.10 20.49
CA ARG A 55 14.00 -37.87 20.79
C ARG A 55 15.27 -37.20 20.23
N ARG A 56 15.14 -36.39 19.19
CA ARG A 56 16.22 -35.54 18.63
C ARG A 56 16.38 -34.21 19.34
N ASN A 57 15.79 -34.02 20.50
CA ASN A 57 15.78 -32.75 21.25
C ASN A 57 15.11 -31.56 20.52
N TRP A 58 14.25 -31.84 19.55
CA TRP A 58 13.37 -30.79 19.01
C TRP A 58 12.21 -30.62 20.00
N ASN A 59 12.08 -29.38 20.53
CA ASN A 59 11.12 -29.08 21.60
C ASN A 59 9.70 -29.51 21.19
N GLY A 60 8.89 -29.96 22.16
CA GLY A 60 7.52 -30.50 21.98
C GLY A 60 6.47 -29.54 21.42
N ILE A 61 6.91 -28.44 20.76
CA ILE A 61 6.05 -27.42 20.14
C ILE A 61 5.20 -27.99 18.99
N TRP A 62 5.62 -29.16 18.43
CA TRP A 62 4.96 -29.75 17.26
C TRP A 62 3.50 -30.10 17.49
N PHE A 63 3.15 -30.66 18.66
CA PHE A 63 1.75 -30.92 18.98
C PHE A 63 0.95 -29.64 19.16
N ARG A 64 1.55 -28.59 19.71
CA ARG A 64 0.90 -27.28 19.78
C ARG A 64 0.65 -26.69 18.37
N ILE A 65 1.61 -26.85 17.46
CA ILE A 65 1.46 -26.41 16.07
C ILE A 65 0.34 -27.20 15.38
N VAL A 66 0.39 -28.54 15.47
CA VAL A 66 -0.62 -29.43 14.88
C VAL A 66 -1.99 -29.18 15.52
N ARG A 67 -2.06 -29.10 16.84
CA ARG A 67 -3.29 -28.78 17.58
C ARG A 67 -3.87 -27.43 17.14
N ASN A 68 -3.04 -26.38 17.09
CA ASN A 68 -3.50 -25.07 16.65
C ASN A 68 -3.99 -25.07 15.18
N TYR A 69 -3.35 -25.87 14.33
CA TYR A 69 -3.78 -26.02 12.94
C TYR A 69 -5.16 -26.66 12.83
N PHE A 70 -5.42 -27.74 13.59
CA PHE A 70 -6.73 -28.39 13.58
C PHE A 70 -7.78 -27.66 14.40
N TRP A 71 -7.36 -26.98 15.50
CA TRP A 71 -8.27 -26.22 16.33
C TRP A 71 -8.99 -25.11 15.54
N SER A 72 -8.28 -24.45 14.64
CA SER A 72 -8.88 -23.46 13.74
C SER A 72 -10.00 -24.04 12.85
N SER A 73 -9.95 -25.32 12.55
CA SER A 73 -10.97 -26.00 11.74
C SER A 73 -12.15 -26.52 12.57
N THR A 74 -11.99 -26.66 13.88
CA THR A 74 -12.98 -27.24 14.80
C THR A 74 -13.56 -26.24 15.78
N ALA A 75 -13.05 -25.01 15.83
CA ALA A 75 -13.43 -23.99 16.80
C ALA A 75 -14.91 -23.53 16.72
N GLY A 76 -15.61 -23.86 15.61
CA GLY A 76 -16.97 -23.40 15.39
C GLY A 76 -17.06 -21.92 15.05
N GLU A 77 -18.26 -21.37 15.21
CA GLU A 77 -18.52 -19.94 14.96
C GLU A 77 -18.57 -19.15 16.29
N PHE A 78 -18.12 -17.91 16.21
CA PHE A 78 -18.06 -17.00 17.36
C PHE A 78 -19.06 -15.85 17.23
N ASP A 79 -19.58 -15.39 18.36
CA ASP A 79 -20.43 -14.19 18.45
C ASP A 79 -19.65 -12.92 18.18
N VAL A 80 -18.41 -12.86 18.68
CA VAL A 80 -17.54 -11.70 18.58
C VAL A 80 -16.12 -12.15 18.25
N ILE A 81 -15.53 -11.52 17.27
CA ILE A 81 -14.12 -11.72 16.92
C ILE A 81 -13.39 -10.37 17.04
N VAL A 82 -12.35 -10.34 17.86
CA VAL A 82 -11.51 -9.17 18.07
C VAL A 82 -10.08 -9.49 17.66
N GLY A 83 -9.43 -8.60 16.92
CA GLY A 83 -8.07 -8.87 16.47
C GLY A 83 -7.32 -7.68 15.89
N ASN A 84 -6.02 -7.89 15.76
CA ASN A 84 -5.10 -6.99 15.08
C ASN A 84 -4.35 -7.81 14.01
N PRO A 85 -4.92 -7.96 12.80
CA PRO A 85 -4.26 -8.69 11.73
C PRO A 85 -3.01 -7.96 11.22
N PRO A 86 -1.99 -8.65 10.70
CA PRO A 86 -0.78 -8.03 10.20
C PRO A 86 -1.08 -7.07 9.02
N TRP A 87 -0.44 -5.89 9.03
CA TRP A 87 -0.57 -4.86 8.00
C TRP A 87 0.58 -4.94 7.01
N VAL A 88 0.49 -5.86 6.08
CA VAL A 88 1.53 -6.10 5.07
C VAL A 88 0.95 -5.95 3.68
N ARG A 89 1.54 -5.07 2.87
CA ARG A 89 1.12 -4.88 1.48
C ARG A 89 1.41 -6.11 0.64
N TRP A 90 0.53 -6.41 -0.29
CA TRP A 90 0.66 -7.51 -1.22
C TRP A 90 2.03 -7.58 -1.91
N SER A 91 2.54 -6.44 -2.36
CA SER A 91 3.85 -6.32 -3.02
C SER A 91 5.04 -6.69 -2.13
N LYS A 92 4.87 -6.74 -0.81
CA LYS A 92 5.90 -7.10 0.18
C LYS A 92 5.85 -8.56 0.61
N LEU A 93 4.79 -9.27 0.25
CA LEU A 93 4.66 -10.70 0.57
C LEU A 93 5.59 -11.54 -0.33
N PRO A 94 6.20 -12.62 0.18
CA PRO A 94 6.94 -13.58 -0.63
C PRO A 94 6.07 -14.16 -1.75
N GLU A 95 6.66 -14.40 -2.91
CA GLU A 95 5.93 -14.85 -4.10
C GLU A 95 5.17 -16.16 -3.87
N LEU A 96 5.80 -17.15 -3.25
CA LEU A 96 5.17 -18.43 -2.92
C LEU A 96 3.92 -18.24 -2.04
N TYR A 97 3.98 -17.34 -1.06
CA TYR A 97 2.84 -17.04 -0.21
C TYR A 97 1.72 -16.34 -0.99
N ARG A 98 2.06 -15.34 -1.82
CA ARG A 98 1.10 -14.67 -2.70
C ARG A 98 0.36 -15.65 -3.60
N ASN A 99 1.09 -16.55 -4.25
CA ASN A 99 0.51 -17.57 -5.13
C ASN A 99 -0.44 -18.49 -4.38
N ARG A 100 -0.13 -18.86 -3.14
CA ARG A 100 -0.97 -19.70 -2.30
C ARG A 100 -2.27 -19.02 -1.88
N VAL A 101 -2.24 -17.74 -1.54
CA VAL A 101 -3.42 -17.01 -1.03
C VAL A 101 -4.23 -16.29 -2.12
N ALA A 102 -3.68 -16.12 -3.33
CA ALA A 102 -4.35 -15.46 -4.44
C ALA A 102 -5.73 -16.07 -4.82
N PRO A 103 -5.93 -17.40 -4.80
CA PRO A 103 -7.26 -17.98 -5.03
C PRO A 103 -8.30 -17.52 -4.01
N THR A 104 -7.92 -17.42 -2.74
CA THR A 104 -8.80 -16.93 -1.66
C THR A 104 -9.13 -15.44 -1.85
N CYS A 105 -8.15 -14.63 -2.27
CA CYS A 105 -8.40 -13.23 -2.63
C CYS A 105 -9.42 -13.10 -3.77
N ARG A 106 -9.34 -13.97 -4.76
CA ARG A 106 -10.32 -14.00 -5.88
C ARG A 106 -11.68 -14.48 -5.43
N LYS A 107 -11.77 -15.49 -4.54
CA LYS A 107 -13.02 -15.95 -3.95
C LYS A 107 -13.83 -14.80 -3.34
N TYR A 108 -13.15 -13.92 -2.58
CA TYR A 108 -13.80 -12.77 -1.94
C TYR A 108 -13.84 -11.52 -2.83
N ASP A 109 -13.34 -11.58 -4.05
CA ASP A 109 -13.27 -10.45 -5.00
C ASP A 109 -12.61 -9.19 -4.37
N ILE A 110 -11.55 -9.39 -3.55
CA ILE A 110 -10.90 -8.30 -2.82
C ILE A 110 -9.80 -7.58 -3.60
N PHE A 111 -9.43 -8.07 -4.79
CA PHE A 111 -8.54 -7.32 -5.68
C PHE A 111 -9.28 -6.13 -6.32
N SER A 112 -8.57 -5.04 -6.53
CA SER A 112 -9.12 -3.92 -7.31
C SER A 112 -9.34 -4.34 -8.76
N ARG A 113 -10.45 -3.91 -9.35
CA ARG A 113 -10.76 -4.11 -10.77
C ARG A 113 -10.07 -3.10 -11.66
N THR A 114 -9.55 -2.03 -11.09
CA THR A 114 -8.84 -0.98 -11.84
C THR A 114 -7.44 -1.49 -12.21
N PRO A 115 -7.09 -1.63 -13.51
CA PRO A 115 -5.80 -2.19 -13.94
C PRO A 115 -4.58 -1.48 -13.36
N TYR A 116 -4.69 -0.18 -13.10
CA TYR A 116 -3.62 0.64 -12.54
C TYR A 116 -3.25 0.24 -11.10
N TYR A 117 -4.22 -0.24 -10.34
CA TYR A 117 -4.02 -0.62 -8.95
C TYR A 117 -3.89 -2.13 -8.74
N GLY A 118 -4.01 -2.93 -9.77
CA GLY A 118 -3.75 -4.37 -10.00
C GLY A 118 -3.56 -5.31 -8.81
N GLY A 119 -4.12 -5.04 -7.65
CA GLY A 119 -3.93 -5.82 -6.43
C GLY A 119 -2.60 -5.60 -5.72
N ASN A 120 -1.64 -4.90 -6.33
CA ASN A 120 -0.29 -4.72 -5.78
C ASN A 120 -0.24 -3.89 -4.48
N GLU A 121 -1.29 -3.16 -4.17
CA GLU A 121 -1.41 -2.34 -2.96
C GLU A 121 -2.42 -2.92 -1.95
N LEU A 122 -3.00 -4.09 -2.22
CA LEU A 122 -3.85 -4.79 -1.25
C LEU A 122 -3.04 -5.05 0.04
N ASP A 123 -3.65 -4.75 1.19
CA ASP A 123 -3.11 -5.13 2.49
C ASP A 123 -3.69 -6.50 2.90
N ILE A 124 -2.83 -7.41 3.39
CA ILE A 124 -3.22 -8.78 3.77
C ILE A 124 -4.27 -8.79 4.89
N SER A 125 -4.33 -7.75 5.71
CA SER A 125 -5.35 -7.61 6.76
C SER A 125 -6.77 -7.63 6.18
N GLY A 126 -6.96 -7.13 4.96
CA GLY A 126 -8.23 -7.23 4.24
C GLY A 126 -8.62 -8.68 3.93
N LEU A 127 -7.69 -9.51 3.45
CA LEU A 127 -7.94 -10.94 3.24
C LEU A 127 -8.28 -11.66 4.53
N ILE A 128 -7.54 -11.37 5.60
CA ILE A 128 -7.78 -11.96 6.93
C ILE A 128 -9.16 -11.57 7.44
N THR A 129 -9.57 -10.31 7.29
CA THR A 129 -10.91 -9.82 7.65
C THR A 129 -12.00 -10.68 7.01
N TYR A 130 -11.92 -10.89 5.70
CA TYR A 130 -12.91 -11.69 4.98
C TYR A 130 -12.86 -13.17 5.35
N THR A 131 -11.66 -13.75 5.45
CA THR A 131 -11.49 -15.17 5.79
C THR A 131 -12.01 -15.49 7.18
N VAL A 132 -11.70 -14.64 8.15
CA VAL A 132 -12.14 -14.79 9.54
C VAL A 132 -13.66 -14.65 9.64
N SER A 133 -14.23 -13.66 8.94
CA SER A 133 -15.67 -13.45 8.92
C SER A 133 -16.43 -14.58 8.21
N ASP A 134 -15.87 -15.13 7.14
CA ASP A 134 -16.48 -16.27 6.45
C ASP A 134 -16.48 -17.54 7.33
N LYS A 135 -15.32 -17.85 7.93
CA LYS A 135 -15.05 -19.16 8.55
C LYS A 135 -15.51 -19.27 10.00
N TRP A 136 -15.42 -18.18 10.75
CA TRP A 136 -15.55 -18.23 12.21
C TRP A 136 -16.53 -17.21 12.79
N LEU A 137 -17.00 -16.23 12.05
CA LEU A 137 -18.01 -15.30 12.55
C LEU A 137 -19.41 -15.83 12.23
N ARG A 138 -20.24 -16.02 13.23
CA ARG A 138 -21.66 -16.43 13.02
C ARG A 138 -22.44 -15.31 12.31
N SER A 139 -23.56 -15.66 11.73
CA SER A 139 -24.51 -14.67 11.23
C SER A 139 -25.06 -13.83 12.41
N GLY A 140 -25.06 -12.52 12.24
CA GLY A 140 -25.35 -11.56 13.32
C GLY A 140 -24.19 -11.29 14.29
N GLY A 141 -23.06 -12.01 14.15
CA GLY A 141 -21.86 -11.81 14.96
C GLY A 141 -21.12 -10.51 14.61
N GLN A 142 -20.30 -10.02 15.54
CA GLN A 142 -19.58 -8.75 15.42
C GLN A 142 -18.07 -8.96 15.26
N LEU A 143 -17.49 -8.32 14.25
CA LEU A 143 -16.05 -8.23 14.01
C LEU A 143 -15.52 -6.89 14.50
N ILE A 144 -14.45 -6.91 15.27
CA ILE A 144 -13.77 -5.71 15.77
C ILE A 144 -12.28 -5.83 15.47
N PHE A 145 -11.83 -5.22 14.38
CA PHE A 145 -10.46 -5.32 13.93
C PHE A 145 -9.73 -3.98 13.92
N LEU A 146 -8.47 -4.02 14.32
CA LEU A 146 -7.55 -2.92 14.15
C LEU A 146 -6.95 -3.00 12.73
N LEU A 147 -7.29 -2.05 11.88
CA LEU A 147 -6.92 -2.04 10.46
C LEU A 147 -6.16 -0.75 10.10
N THR A 148 -5.66 -0.69 8.87
CA THR A 148 -5.12 0.55 8.30
C THR A 148 -6.23 1.41 7.69
N GLN A 149 -6.18 2.72 7.88
CA GLN A 149 -7.12 3.68 7.28
C GLN A 149 -7.20 3.57 5.74
N THR A 150 -6.14 3.08 5.10
CA THR A 150 -6.07 2.89 3.65
C THR A 150 -7.17 1.99 3.10
N HIS A 151 -7.71 1.06 3.88
CA HIS A 151 -8.83 0.23 3.46
C HIS A 151 -10.06 1.05 3.07
N PHE A 152 -10.28 2.17 3.70
CA PHE A 152 -11.46 3.00 3.50
C PHE A 152 -11.25 4.13 2.50
N GLN A 153 -10.03 4.68 2.42
CA GLN A 153 -9.77 5.89 1.64
C GLN A 153 -8.94 5.65 0.35
N SER A 154 -8.21 4.53 0.25
CA SER A 154 -7.41 4.27 -0.94
C SER A 154 -8.24 3.65 -2.06
N ALA A 155 -8.03 4.13 -3.30
CA ALA A 155 -8.63 3.50 -4.49
C ALA A 155 -8.19 2.03 -4.65
N SER A 156 -6.94 1.70 -4.28
CA SER A 156 -6.40 0.33 -4.36
C SER A 156 -7.12 -0.68 -3.46
N SER A 157 -7.83 -0.22 -2.42
CA SER A 157 -8.62 -1.05 -1.51
C SER A 157 -10.10 -1.17 -1.93
N GLU A 158 -10.42 -0.91 -3.19
CA GLU A 158 -11.77 -1.03 -3.74
C GLU A 158 -12.42 -2.37 -3.38
N GLY A 159 -11.72 -3.48 -3.57
CA GLY A 159 -12.24 -4.81 -3.29
C GLY A 159 -12.61 -5.03 -1.82
N PHE A 160 -11.82 -4.48 -0.88
CA PHE A 160 -12.16 -4.54 0.53
C PHE A 160 -13.51 -3.86 0.83
N ARG A 161 -13.82 -2.75 0.19
CA ARG A 161 -15.04 -1.98 0.42
C ARG A 161 -16.28 -2.54 -0.29
N ARG A 162 -16.18 -3.68 -0.97
CA ARG A 162 -17.37 -4.40 -1.44
C ARG A 162 -18.17 -5.03 -0.31
N PHE A 163 -17.51 -5.29 0.82
CA PHE A 163 -18.10 -5.88 2.02
C PHE A 163 -18.91 -7.15 1.78
N ARG A 164 -18.64 -7.84 0.67
CA ARG A 164 -19.35 -9.03 0.25
C ARG A 164 -18.51 -10.28 0.57
N ILE A 165 -19.00 -11.15 1.44
CA ILE A 165 -18.35 -12.42 1.78
C ILE A 165 -18.70 -13.46 0.70
N ASP A 166 -19.99 -13.62 0.42
CA ASP A 166 -20.53 -14.51 -0.62
C ASP A 166 -21.84 -13.93 -1.21
N GLU A 167 -22.67 -14.76 -1.84
CA GLU A 167 -23.92 -14.30 -2.47
C GLU A 167 -24.97 -13.82 -1.46
N ASN A 168 -24.97 -14.37 -0.25
CA ASN A 168 -25.98 -14.14 0.77
C ASN A 168 -25.45 -13.42 2.00
N ASN A 169 -24.13 -13.28 2.14
CA ASN A 169 -23.50 -12.77 3.34
C ASN A 169 -22.62 -11.56 3.05
N PHE A 170 -22.78 -10.53 3.88
CA PHE A 170 -22.04 -9.28 3.83
C PHE A 170 -21.42 -8.96 5.18
N LEU A 171 -20.38 -8.13 5.18
CA LEU A 171 -19.93 -7.38 6.34
C LEU A 171 -20.65 -6.04 6.33
N PHE A 172 -21.49 -5.79 7.30
CA PHE A 172 -22.16 -4.51 7.48
C PHE A 172 -21.30 -3.63 8.40
N PRO A 173 -20.64 -2.56 7.88
CA PRO A 173 -19.89 -1.64 8.70
C PRO A 173 -20.80 -0.91 9.68
N GLU A 174 -20.55 -1.05 10.97
CA GLU A 174 -21.32 -0.33 12.00
C GLU A 174 -20.63 0.98 12.34
N SER A 175 -19.32 0.94 12.60
CA SER A 175 -18.55 2.15 12.91
C SER A 175 -17.06 2.02 12.59
N VAL A 176 -16.40 3.15 12.48
CA VAL A 176 -14.93 3.26 12.37
C VAL A 176 -14.42 4.28 13.38
N GLU A 177 -13.52 3.85 14.25
CA GLU A 177 -12.80 4.71 15.20
C GLU A 177 -11.41 5.02 14.64
N ASP A 178 -11.19 6.22 14.15
CA ASP A 178 -9.95 6.64 13.49
C ASP A 178 -8.94 7.19 14.51
N LEU A 179 -7.84 6.49 14.65
CA LEU A 179 -6.77 6.80 15.58
C LEU A 179 -5.60 7.56 14.92
N LYS A 180 -5.78 8.07 13.70
CA LYS A 180 -4.70 8.72 12.92
C LYS A 180 -4.03 9.90 13.62
N ALA A 181 -4.78 10.64 14.44
CA ALA A 181 -4.25 11.80 15.17
C ALA A 181 -3.58 11.41 16.49
N LEU A 182 -3.77 10.17 16.95
CA LEU A 182 -3.02 9.53 18.00
C LEU A 182 -1.88 8.71 17.43
N LYS A 183 -0.93 8.33 18.25
CA LYS A 183 0.13 7.37 17.88
C LYS A 183 0.05 6.16 18.80
N PRO A 184 -0.95 5.27 18.63
CA PRO A 184 -1.08 4.09 19.47
C PRO A 184 0.11 3.13 19.31
N PHE A 185 0.79 3.18 18.16
CA PHE A 185 2.01 2.43 17.85
C PHE A 185 3.10 3.42 17.42
N PRO A 186 4.03 3.79 18.32
CA PRO A 186 5.03 4.84 18.04
C PRO A 186 5.89 4.55 16.81
N ASP A 187 6.22 3.26 16.56
CA ASP A 187 7.09 2.81 15.49
C ASP A 187 6.35 2.52 14.17
N ALA A 188 5.03 2.53 14.18
CA ALA A 188 4.23 2.29 12.97
C ALA A 188 4.00 3.58 12.19
N ALA A 189 4.37 3.57 10.90
CA ALA A 189 4.06 4.66 9.98
C ALA A 189 2.59 4.67 9.51
N ASN A 190 1.86 3.57 9.71
CA ASN A 190 0.49 3.40 9.25
C ASN A 190 -0.50 4.18 10.13
N LYS A 191 -1.48 4.80 9.48
CA LYS A 191 -2.65 5.37 10.16
C LYS A 191 -3.61 4.24 10.48
N THR A 192 -3.99 4.10 11.73
CA THR A 192 -4.78 2.99 12.25
C THR A 192 -6.21 3.37 12.56
N VAL A 193 -7.11 2.43 12.38
CA VAL A 193 -8.52 2.54 12.73
C VAL A 193 -8.99 1.27 13.44
N ILE A 194 -9.99 1.39 14.32
CA ILE A 194 -10.76 0.25 14.80
C ILE A 194 -12.00 0.16 13.91
N PHE A 195 -12.14 -0.95 13.22
CA PHE A 195 -13.27 -1.24 12.35
C PHE A 195 -14.23 -2.19 13.05
N VAL A 196 -15.48 -1.78 13.15
CA VAL A 196 -16.57 -2.57 13.74
C VAL A 196 -17.57 -2.91 12.65
N ALA A 197 -17.83 -4.19 12.46
CA ALA A 197 -18.78 -4.66 11.46
C ALA A 197 -19.56 -5.89 11.94
N LYS A 198 -20.76 -6.09 11.41
CA LYS A 198 -21.57 -7.30 11.60
C LYS A 198 -21.59 -8.17 10.36
N LYS A 199 -21.61 -9.49 10.52
CA LYS A 199 -21.90 -10.42 9.44
C LYS A 199 -23.40 -10.62 9.31
N GLY A 200 -23.94 -10.50 8.11
CA GLY A 200 -25.38 -10.74 7.88
C GLY A 200 -25.76 -10.72 6.41
N GLY A 201 -27.05 -11.00 6.16
CA GLY A 201 -27.62 -11.04 4.81
C GLY A 201 -28.03 -9.66 4.25
N VAL A 202 -27.78 -8.58 4.99
CA VAL A 202 -28.13 -7.22 4.56
C VAL A 202 -26.90 -6.55 3.97
N GLN A 203 -27.09 -5.93 2.79
CA GLN A 203 -26.04 -5.13 2.17
C GLN A 203 -25.68 -3.91 3.01
N PRO A 204 -24.40 -3.48 2.98
CA PRO A 204 -23.97 -2.26 3.68
C PRO A 204 -24.81 -1.05 3.31
N SER A 205 -25.25 -0.29 4.29
CA SER A 205 -25.89 1.00 4.11
C SER A 205 -24.96 2.14 4.56
N PHE A 206 -25.21 3.32 4.05
CA PHE A 206 -24.46 4.55 4.33
C PHE A 206 -25.40 5.67 4.77
N PRO A 207 -24.95 6.63 5.58
CA PRO A 207 -23.58 6.77 6.08
C PRO A 207 -23.20 5.73 7.13
N VAL A 208 -21.88 5.50 7.28
CA VAL A 208 -21.31 4.73 8.40
C VAL A 208 -20.81 5.72 9.44
N ASP A 209 -21.06 5.43 10.70
CA ASP A 209 -20.56 6.21 11.84
C ASP A 209 -19.02 6.23 11.83
N TYR A 210 -18.44 7.43 11.89
CA TYR A 210 -17.00 7.61 11.86
C TYR A 210 -16.58 8.58 12.97
N ALA A 211 -15.69 8.15 13.85
CA ALA A 211 -15.18 8.99 14.92
C ALA A 211 -13.67 9.18 14.80
N VAL A 212 -13.21 10.41 14.77
CA VAL A 212 -11.78 10.74 14.79
C VAL A 212 -11.34 11.03 16.23
N TRP A 213 -10.38 10.25 16.72
CA TRP A 213 -9.77 10.44 18.01
C TRP A 213 -8.56 11.36 17.91
N SER A 214 -8.49 12.34 18.79
CA SER A 214 -7.36 13.25 18.94
C SER A 214 -6.97 13.42 20.40
N SER A 215 -5.74 13.89 20.64
CA SER A 215 -5.34 14.24 22.01
C SER A 215 -6.11 15.45 22.50
N ALA A 216 -6.57 15.41 23.74
CA ALA A 216 -7.14 16.57 24.40
C ALA A 216 -6.10 17.71 24.51
N GLN A 217 -6.56 18.94 24.62
CA GLN A 217 -5.69 20.11 24.67
C GLN A 217 -4.61 19.98 25.78
N GLY A 218 -3.37 20.22 25.42
CA GLY A 218 -2.23 20.10 26.34
C GLY A 218 -1.80 18.68 26.68
N LYS A 219 -2.39 17.64 26.05
CA LYS A 219 -2.02 16.24 26.26
C LYS A 219 -1.17 15.70 25.11
N SER A 220 -0.29 14.74 25.44
CA SER A 220 0.51 14.03 24.45
C SER A 220 -0.36 13.18 23.53
N ARG A 221 0.05 13.05 22.24
CA ARG A 221 -0.56 12.12 21.27
C ARG A 221 -0.27 10.65 21.61
N THR A 222 0.79 10.39 22.35
CA THR A 222 1.16 9.04 22.78
C THR A 222 0.36 8.65 24.00
N ILE A 223 -0.32 7.53 23.92
CA ILE A 223 -1.04 6.93 25.03
C ILE A 223 -0.08 5.99 25.76
N PRO A 224 0.06 6.08 27.10
CA PRO A 224 0.89 5.15 27.85
C PRO A 224 0.42 3.70 27.67
N GLU A 225 1.36 2.76 27.59
CA GLU A 225 1.08 1.35 27.33
C GLU A 225 0.10 0.72 28.36
N HIS A 226 0.19 1.14 29.61
CA HIS A 226 -0.65 0.62 30.70
C HIS A 226 -1.79 1.58 31.10
N ALA A 227 -2.16 2.53 30.24
CA ALA A 227 -3.22 3.46 30.54
C ALA A 227 -4.56 2.74 30.70
N THR A 228 -5.28 3.04 31.78
CA THR A 228 -6.64 2.56 31.98
C THR A 228 -7.60 3.20 30.96
N LYS A 229 -8.76 2.57 30.76
CA LYS A 229 -9.81 3.14 29.89
C LYS A 229 -10.16 4.58 30.30
N GLN A 230 -10.28 4.87 31.59
CA GLN A 230 -10.61 6.20 32.07
C GLN A 230 -9.52 7.23 31.77
N GLU A 231 -8.25 6.84 31.91
CA GLU A 231 -7.12 7.70 31.53
C GLU A 231 -7.08 7.99 30.05
N VAL A 232 -7.35 6.99 29.20
CA VAL A 232 -7.45 7.18 27.75
C VAL A 232 -8.56 8.19 27.43
N LEU A 233 -9.76 8.00 27.99
CA LEU A 233 -10.89 8.90 27.77
C LEU A 233 -10.61 10.33 28.26
N ASN A 234 -9.94 10.50 29.39
CA ASN A 234 -9.56 11.81 29.93
C ASN A 234 -8.47 12.53 29.12
N ARG A 235 -7.73 11.80 28.29
CA ARG A 235 -6.61 12.33 27.49
C ARG A 235 -6.95 12.53 26.01
N THR A 236 -8.14 12.11 25.59
CA THR A 236 -8.56 12.12 24.20
C THR A 236 -9.90 12.83 24.04
N THR A 237 -10.13 13.30 22.83
CA THR A 237 -11.42 13.82 22.36
C THR A 237 -11.87 13.04 21.15
N ARG A 238 -13.17 12.92 20.94
CA ARG A 238 -13.77 12.28 19.76
C ARG A 238 -14.55 13.31 18.96
N THR A 239 -14.27 13.39 17.67
CA THR A 239 -15.07 14.17 16.72
C THR A 239 -15.87 13.19 15.87
N PHE A 240 -17.18 13.30 15.93
CA PHE A 240 -18.09 12.44 15.17
C PHE A 240 -18.29 12.98 13.77
N LEU A 241 -18.18 12.11 12.79
CA LEU A 241 -18.30 12.36 11.36
C LEU A 241 -19.11 11.24 10.71
N GLU A 242 -19.45 11.41 9.45
CA GLU A 242 -20.10 10.38 8.63
C GLU A 242 -19.19 9.98 7.46
N ALA A 243 -19.14 8.67 7.21
CA ALA A 243 -18.39 8.12 6.09
C ALA A 243 -19.35 7.66 4.99
N ASN A 244 -19.14 8.17 3.78
CA ASN A 244 -19.95 7.86 2.60
C ASN A 244 -19.04 7.51 1.41
N PRO A 245 -19.38 6.51 0.57
CA PRO A 245 -18.68 6.27 -0.69
C PRO A 245 -18.84 7.48 -1.63
N VAL A 246 -17.71 8.04 -2.08
CA VAL A 246 -17.69 9.28 -2.89
C VAL A 246 -18.54 9.16 -4.17
N GLN A 247 -18.47 8.01 -4.84
CA GLN A 247 -19.21 7.73 -6.09
C GLN A 247 -20.18 6.55 -5.95
N GLY A 248 -20.55 6.20 -4.71
CA GLY A 248 -21.34 5.00 -4.42
C GLY A 248 -20.53 3.70 -4.50
N GLY A 249 -21.16 2.58 -4.17
CA GLY A 249 -20.55 1.24 -4.19
C GLY A 249 -19.28 1.13 -3.36
N SER A 250 -18.24 0.57 -3.95
CA SER A 250 -16.93 0.32 -3.32
C SER A 250 -15.92 1.46 -3.52
N SER A 251 -16.37 2.66 -3.94
CA SER A 251 -15.49 3.82 -4.07
C SER A 251 -14.86 4.25 -2.73
N PRO A 252 -13.75 5.00 -2.74
CA PRO A 252 -13.18 5.58 -1.52
C PRO A 252 -14.21 6.35 -0.71
N TRP A 253 -14.08 6.34 0.61
CA TRP A 253 -15.00 7.07 1.50
C TRP A 253 -14.60 8.52 1.66
N ALA A 254 -15.57 9.42 1.52
CA ALA A 254 -15.52 10.77 2.06
C ALA A 254 -15.95 10.73 3.53
N ILE A 255 -15.18 11.37 4.40
CA ILE A 255 -15.41 11.41 5.84
C ILE A 255 -15.61 12.87 6.20
N LEU A 256 -16.85 13.23 6.50
CA LEU A 256 -17.32 14.61 6.58
C LEU A 256 -18.26 14.80 7.78
N PRO A 257 -18.46 16.03 8.28
CA PRO A 257 -19.55 16.33 9.18
C PRO A 257 -20.90 15.90 8.61
N SER A 258 -21.84 15.57 9.49
CA SER A 258 -23.20 15.19 9.08
C SER A 258 -23.84 16.26 8.19
N GLY A 259 -24.42 15.84 7.08
CA GLY A 259 -25.07 16.71 6.09
C GLY A 259 -24.16 17.35 5.03
N ASP A 260 -22.83 17.32 5.20
CA ASP A 260 -21.91 17.96 4.23
C ASP A 260 -21.69 17.12 2.96
N PHE A 261 -22.05 15.84 3.00
CA PHE A 261 -21.80 14.91 1.89
C PHE A 261 -22.53 15.34 0.61
N ASP A 262 -23.78 15.81 0.71
CA ASP A 262 -24.55 16.24 -0.45
C ASP A 262 -23.95 17.47 -1.15
N ILE A 263 -23.27 18.32 -0.41
CA ILE A 263 -22.52 19.46 -0.95
C ILE A 263 -21.27 18.94 -1.68
N CYS A 264 -20.50 18.09 -1.02
CA CYS A 264 -19.26 17.52 -1.58
C CYS A 264 -19.53 16.65 -2.82
N LYS A 265 -20.65 15.94 -2.86
CA LYS A 265 -21.07 15.13 -4.00
C LYS A 265 -21.18 15.94 -5.30
N LYS A 266 -21.50 17.22 -5.22
CA LYS A 266 -21.54 18.13 -6.39
C LYS A 266 -20.16 18.35 -7.01
N LEU A 267 -19.09 18.14 -6.25
CA LEU A 267 -17.70 18.26 -6.71
C LEU A 267 -17.16 16.95 -7.31
N VAL A 268 -17.91 15.85 -7.20
CA VAL A 268 -17.51 14.54 -7.69
C VAL A 268 -17.79 14.43 -9.18
N GLY A 269 -16.80 13.94 -9.92
CA GLY A 269 -16.94 13.73 -11.36
C GLY A 269 -15.73 14.24 -12.13
N LYS A 270 -15.82 14.15 -13.46
CA LYS A 270 -14.79 14.68 -14.35
C LYS A 270 -14.96 16.19 -14.49
N CYS A 271 -13.90 16.93 -14.19
CA CYS A 271 -13.87 18.35 -14.48
C CYS A 271 -13.93 18.56 -16.01
N THR A 272 -14.86 19.40 -16.49
CA THR A 272 -15.09 19.60 -17.93
C THR A 272 -14.24 20.70 -18.55
N TRP A 273 -13.67 21.59 -17.75
CA TRP A 273 -12.91 22.76 -18.20
C TRP A 273 -11.40 22.65 -17.97
N THR A 274 -10.93 21.72 -17.15
CA THR A 274 -9.50 21.48 -16.93
C THR A 274 -9.23 20.02 -16.60
N GLU A 275 -7.98 19.62 -16.73
CA GLU A 275 -7.51 18.30 -16.37
C GLU A 275 -6.17 18.38 -15.66
N GLY A 276 -6.07 17.75 -14.48
CA GLY A 276 -4.81 17.60 -13.76
C GLY A 276 -3.84 16.70 -14.55
N ARG A 277 -2.63 17.20 -14.77
CA ARG A 277 -1.59 16.45 -15.46
C ARG A 277 -0.41 16.20 -14.54
N LYS A 278 0.16 15.01 -14.62
CA LYS A 278 1.42 14.70 -13.94
C LYS A 278 2.56 15.42 -14.67
N GLY A 279 3.53 15.91 -13.91
CA GLY A 279 4.76 16.48 -14.45
C GLY A 279 5.65 15.44 -15.11
N ILE A 280 6.73 15.89 -15.76
CA ILE A 280 7.67 15.03 -16.47
C ILE A 280 8.19 13.92 -15.56
N THR A 281 8.39 12.74 -16.11
CA THR A 281 8.91 11.58 -15.38
C THR A 281 10.06 10.96 -16.14
N CYS A 282 11.19 10.74 -15.48
CA CYS A 282 12.42 10.24 -16.09
C CYS A 282 13.00 9.00 -15.40
N ASP A 283 12.58 8.66 -14.18
CA ASP A 283 13.03 7.52 -13.35
C ASP A 283 14.53 7.49 -13.03
N LEU A 284 15.31 8.44 -13.52
CA LEU A 284 16.73 8.59 -13.24
C LEU A 284 17.08 10.06 -12.98
N ASN A 285 16.46 10.60 -11.92
CA ASN A 285 16.48 12.03 -11.59
C ASN A 285 17.89 12.64 -11.58
N GLY A 286 18.88 11.91 -11.09
CA GLY A 286 20.26 12.40 -10.98
C GLY A 286 20.94 12.69 -12.34
N VAL A 287 20.44 12.09 -13.42
CA VAL A 287 20.92 12.33 -14.78
C VAL A 287 20.11 13.42 -15.48
N TYR A 288 18.80 13.44 -15.27
CA TYR A 288 17.92 14.37 -16.00
C TYR A 288 17.78 15.74 -15.35
N PHE A 289 17.87 15.83 -14.02
CA PHE A 289 17.83 17.11 -13.31
C PHE A 289 19.23 17.56 -12.98
N VAL A 290 19.66 18.64 -13.61
CA VAL A 290 21.04 19.10 -13.61
C VAL A 290 21.13 20.56 -13.17
N ASN A 291 22.28 20.94 -12.63
CA ASN A 291 22.64 22.34 -12.43
C ASN A 291 23.40 22.83 -13.64
N VAL A 292 23.15 24.06 -14.11
CA VAL A 292 23.98 24.75 -15.06
C VAL A 292 25.07 25.50 -14.31
N VAL A 293 26.34 25.20 -14.57
CA VAL A 293 27.48 25.76 -13.87
C VAL A 293 28.28 26.79 -14.70
N ASN A 294 28.22 26.67 -16.03
CA ASN A 294 28.83 27.59 -16.97
C ASN A 294 28.03 27.68 -18.27
N VAL A 295 28.17 28.78 -18.99
CA VAL A 295 27.59 29.02 -20.30
C VAL A 295 28.72 29.37 -21.26
N SER A 296 28.72 28.82 -22.48
CA SER A 296 29.68 29.18 -23.52
C SER A 296 29.50 30.62 -23.96
N TYR A 297 30.58 31.23 -24.52
CA TYR A 297 30.55 32.62 -24.92
C TYR A 297 29.48 32.95 -25.96
N ASP A 298 29.20 31.99 -26.85
CA ASP A 298 28.16 32.08 -27.90
C ASP A 298 26.75 31.71 -27.43
N GLY A 299 26.61 31.30 -26.13
CA GLY A 299 25.32 30.88 -25.56
C GLY A 299 24.75 29.57 -26.10
N THR A 300 25.44 28.89 -27.02
CA THR A 300 24.92 27.65 -27.67
C THR A 300 25.09 26.40 -26.80
N ARG A 301 26.04 26.43 -25.86
CA ARG A 301 26.42 25.30 -25.01
C ARG A 301 26.42 25.72 -23.53
N VAL A 302 26.10 24.77 -22.68
CA VAL A 302 26.16 24.94 -21.23
C VAL A 302 26.93 23.80 -20.60
N GLN A 303 27.67 24.12 -19.54
CA GLN A 303 28.27 23.09 -18.71
C GLN A 303 27.29 22.71 -17.60
N ILE A 304 26.84 21.48 -17.63
CA ILE A 304 25.93 20.92 -16.63
C ILE A 304 26.68 20.08 -15.61
N GLU A 305 26.13 20.00 -14.39
CA GLU A 305 26.61 19.13 -13.34
C GLU A 305 25.48 18.15 -12.93
N THR A 306 25.81 16.85 -12.93
CA THR A 306 24.86 15.80 -12.50
C THR A 306 24.55 15.90 -11.02
N ARG A 307 23.36 15.37 -10.62
CA ARG A 307 22.87 15.42 -9.24
C ARG A 307 22.60 14.03 -8.68
N PRO A 308 23.63 13.26 -8.28
CA PRO A 308 23.44 11.91 -7.72
C PRO A 308 22.45 11.87 -6.56
N GLU A 309 22.40 12.92 -5.76
CA GLU A 309 21.49 13.09 -4.63
C GLU A 309 20.02 13.27 -4.99
N ALA A 310 19.71 13.58 -6.25
CA ALA A 310 18.34 13.82 -6.72
C ALA A 310 17.54 12.52 -6.97
N GLY A 311 18.20 11.37 -6.97
CA GLY A 311 17.59 10.07 -7.26
C GLY A 311 18.02 8.96 -6.31
N ARG A 312 17.32 7.83 -6.35
CA ARG A 312 17.67 6.63 -5.55
C ARG A 312 18.69 5.72 -6.24
N THR A 313 18.80 5.82 -7.55
CA THR A 313 19.73 5.00 -8.34
C THR A 313 21.12 5.60 -8.27
N ASN A 314 22.11 4.78 -7.97
CA ASN A 314 23.50 5.22 -7.98
C ASN A 314 23.96 5.48 -9.42
N ILE A 315 24.35 6.74 -9.70
CA ILE A 315 24.91 7.17 -11.00
C ILE A 315 26.41 7.54 -10.89
N GLY A 316 27.05 7.19 -9.78
CA GLY A 316 28.43 7.59 -9.48
C GLY A 316 28.53 9.01 -8.87
N PRO A 317 29.75 9.55 -8.77
CA PRO A 317 29.98 10.88 -8.24
C PRO A 317 29.42 11.97 -9.15
N LYS A 318 29.35 13.20 -8.63
CA LYS A 318 29.04 14.38 -9.45
C LYS A 318 30.03 14.51 -10.60
N ARG A 319 29.52 14.73 -11.81
CA ARG A 319 30.29 14.86 -13.04
C ARG A 319 29.79 16.05 -13.82
N ARG A 320 30.71 16.72 -14.53
CA ARG A 320 30.42 17.87 -15.39
C ARG A 320 30.57 17.51 -16.86
N PHE A 321 29.63 18.02 -17.66
CA PHE A 321 29.60 17.80 -19.10
C PHE A 321 29.22 19.11 -19.79
N TRP A 322 29.78 19.35 -20.96
CA TRP A 322 29.27 20.35 -21.88
C TRP A 322 28.18 19.72 -22.74
N VAL A 323 27.04 20.40 -22.87
CA VAL A 323 25.92 19.97 -23.71
C VAL A 323 25.32 21.15 -24.46
N GLU A 324 24.57 20.90 -25.52
CA GLU A 324 23.79 21.91 -26.21
C GLU A 324 22.65 22.39 -25.34
N HIS A 325 22.34 23.69 -25.41
CA HIS A 325 21.36 24.33 -24.53
C HIS A 325 19.89 24.07 -24.91
N ASN A 326 19.63 23.75 -26.18
CA ASN A 326 18.28 23.72 -26.79
C ASN A 326 17.31 22.68 -26.23
N LEU A 327 17.77 21.64 -25.51
CA LEU A 327 16.94 20.61 -24.87
C LEU A 327 16.94 20.70 -23.33
N LEU A 328 17.47 21.78 -22.78
CA LEU A 328 17.44 22.10 -21.35
C LEU A 328 16.33 23.09 -21.05
N TYR A 329 15.54 22.78 -20.05
CA TYR A 329 14.42 23.62 -19.61
C TYR A 329 14.48 23.84 -18.11
N PRO A 330 14.21 25.04 -17.61
CA PRO A 330 14.02 25.26 -16.17
C PRO A 330 12.94 24.32 -15.64
N VAL A 331 13.11 23.81 -14.43
CA VAL A 331 12.15 22.85 -13.84
C VAL A 331 11.68 23.26 -12.46
N ILE A 332 10.39 23.10 -12.21
CA ILE A 332 9.77 23.21 -10.89
C ILE A 332 9.86 21.84 -10.24
N LYS A 333 10.56 21.72 -9.13
CA LYS A 333 10.77 20.45 -8.46
C LYS A 333 10.56 20.53 -6.96
N GLY A 334 9.46 19.97 -6.51
CA GLY A 334 9.16 19.81 -5.09
C GLY A 334 8.28 20.90 -4.51
N ALA A 335 7.62 20.54 -3.41
CA ALA A 335 6.68 21.42 -2.71
C ALA A 335 7.36 22.66 -2.08
N SER A 336 8.68 22.60 -1.85
CA SER A 336 9.46 23.72 -1.29
C SER A 336 9.49 24.95 -2.19
N ASP A 337 9.36 24.75 -3.51
CA ASP A 337 9.35 25.84 -4.49
C ASP A 337 7.99 26.55 -4.57
N LEU A 338 6.98 25.99 -3.91
CA LEU A 338 5.61 26.50 -3.94
C LEU A 338 5.21 27.07 -2.58
N LYS A 339 4.75 28.29 -2.58
CA LYS A 339 4.02 28.92 -1.47
C LYS A 339 2.58 29.20 -1.93
N ALA A 340 1.70 29.54 -1.01
CA ALA A 340 0.32 29.89 -1.35
C ALA A 340 0.29 30.98 -2.43
N CYS A 341 -0.23 30.64 -3.59
CA CYS A 341 -0.35 31.50 -4.79
C CYS A 341 0.97 31.98 -5.43
N GLN A 342 2.13 31.53 -4.93
CA GLN A 342 3.44 32.02 -5.41
C GLN A 342 4.38 30.86 -5.74
N TYR A 343 5.07 31.00 -6.86
CA TYR A 343 6.26 30.22 -7.20
C TYR A 343 7.50 30.96 -6.68
N ASN A 344 8.26 30.30 -5.84
CA ASN A 344 9.48 30.83 -5.25
C ASN A 344 10.60 29.77 -5.33
N PRO A 345 11.30 29.70 -6.47
CA PRO A 345 12.34 28.70 -6.66
C PRO A 345 13.46 28.88 -5.64
N GLN A 346 13.79 27.80 -4.96
CA GLN A 346 14.91 27.80 -3.99
C GLN A 346 16.25 27.60 -4.70
N HIS A 347 16.24 26.97 -5.86
CA HIS A 347 17.42 26.70 -6.69
C HIS A 347 17.06 26.75 -8.17
N GLU A 348 17.97 27.26 -8.98
CA GLU A 348 17.87 27.10 -10.44
C GLU A 348 18.19 25.65 -10.82
N LEU A 349 17.18 24.94 -11.24
CA LEU A 349 17.27 23.55 -11.67
C LEU A 349 16.79 23.43 -13.10
N TYR A 350 17.49 22.64 -13.89
CA TYR A 350 17.15 22.37 -15.27
C TYR A 350 16.85 20.89 -15.50
N ALA A 351 15.93 20.61 -16.39
CA ALA A 351 15.64 19.28 -16.87
C ALA A 351 16.06 19.10 -18.32
N ILE A 352 16.63 17.95 -18.63
CA ILE A 352 16.93 17.55 -20.00
C ILE A 352 15.71 16.84 -20.56
N VAL A 353 15.12 17.38 -21.64
CA VAL A 353 13.91 16.81 -22.27
C VAL A 353 14.15 16.61 -23.75
N PRO A 354 14.56 15.40 -24.17
CA PRO A 354 14.88 15.08 -25.55
C PRO A 354 13.62 14.72 -26.37
N ASN A 355 12.63 15.63 -26.38
CA ASN A 355 11.37 15.41 -27.08
C ASN A 355 11.29 16.22 -28.37
N ARG A 356 10.57 15.69 -29.37
CA ARG A 356 10.30 16.38 -30.63
C ARG A 356 9.29 17.50 -30.42
N GLY A 357 9.79 18.72 -30.25
CA GLY A 357 8.97 19.92 -30.21
C GLY A 357 7.90 19.94 -29.10
N ILE A 358 7.09 20.98 -29.12
CA ILE A 358 5.97 21.22 -28.21
C ILE A 358 4.72 20.60 -28.84
N THR A 359 4.60 19.29 -28.80
CA THR A 359 3.42 18.59 -29.34
C THR A 359 2.63 17.90 -28.23
N SER A 360 1.35 17.61 -28.50
CA SER A 360 0.51 16.83 -27.59
C SER A 360 0.96 15.36 -27.45
N THR A 361 1.81 14.91 -28.35
CA THR A 361 2.40 13.55 -28.36
C THR A 361 3.84 13.61 -27.88
N TRP A 362 4.14 12.89 -26.82
CA TRP A 362 5.45 12.78 -26.21
C TRP A 362 6.37 11.82 -26.97
N LEU A 363 6.80 12.23 -28.15
CA LEU A 363 7.76 11.49 -28.96
C LEU A 363 9.16 11.99 -28.66
N SER A 364 10.01 11.12 -28.13
CA SER A 364 11.44 11.41 -27.99
C SER A 364 12.09 11.50 -29.35
N GLN A 365 13.12 12.35 -29.49
CA GLN A 365 13.94 12.40 -30.68
C GLN A 365 14.67 11.05 -30.90
N ALA A 366 14.79 10.61 -32.12
CA ALA A 366 15.53 9.41 -32.44
C ALA A 366 17.02 9.55 -32.10
N GLU A 367 17.73 8.45 -31.87
CA GLU A 367 19.16 8.48 -31.54
C GLU A 367 19.98 9.19 -32.62
N THR A 368 19.67 8.92 -33.87
CA THR A 368 20.33 9.59 -35.03
C THR A 368 20.09 11.10 -35.06
N GLU A 369 18.89 11.56 -34.66
CA GLU A 369 18.57 12.98 -34.58
C GLU A 369 19.37 13.70 -33.49
N VAL A 370 19.42 13.08 -32.27
CA VAL A 370 20.17 13.63 -31.15
C VAL A 370 21.67 13.59 -31.43
N GLU A 371 22.17 12.52 -32.05
CA GLU A 371 23.57 12.40 -32.45
C GLU A 371 23.98 13.47 -33.45
N GLN A 372 23.15 13.77 -34.45
CA GLN A 372 23.44 14.77 -35.47
C GLN A 372 23.32 16.20 -35.01
N ASN A 373 22.26 16.52 -34.21
CA ASN A 373 21.91 17.89 -33.85
C ASN A 373 22.41 18.29 -32.46
N ASN A 374 22.66 17.33 -31.56
CA ASN A 374 23.02 17.51 -30.18
C ASN A 374 24.10 16.51 -29.74
N ARG A 375 25.24 16.53 -30.43
CA ARG A 375 26.33 15.56 -30.26
C ARG A 375 26.83 15.45 -28.82
N LEU A 376 27.00 16.57 -28.13
CA LEU A 376 27.49 16.57 -26.76
C LEU A 376 26.46 15.99 -25.78
N LEU A 377 25.18 16.26 -26.02
CA LEU A 377 24.10 15.66 -25.24
C LEU A 377 23.96 14.16 -25.51
N TYR A 378 24.19 13.72 -26.76
CA TYR A 378 24.24 12.30 -27.12
C TYR A 378 25.35 11.58 -26.33
N ASP A 379 26.55 12.13 -26.34
CA ASP A 379 27.68 11.58 -25.58
C ASP A 379 27.44 11.59 -24.06
N TYR A 380 26.72 12.60 -23.58
CA TYR A 380 26.24 12.61 -22.19
C TYR A 380 25.30 11.43 -21.88
N PHE A 381 24.30 11.17 -22.70
CA PHE A 381 23.40 10.03 -22.51
C PHE A 381 24.15 8.70 -22.61
N ARG A 382 25.09 8.57 -23.51
CA ARG A 382 25.94 7.37 -23.63
C ARG A 382 26.75 7.09 -22.36
N ALA A 383 27.19 8.12 -21.67
CA ALA A 383 27.90 7.97 -20.40
C ALA A 383 27.05 7.34 -19.29
N PHE A 384 25.71 7.30 -19.45
CA PHE A 384 24.76 6.72 -18.52
C PHE A 384 23.85 5.64 -19.16
N GLU A 385 24.21 5.14 -20.33
CA GLU A 385 23.36 4.23 -21.11
C GLU A 385 22.92 2.99 -20.34
N GLN A 386 23.82 2.38 -19.59
CA GLN A 386 23.51 1.19 -18.78
C GLN A 386 22.41 1.48 -17.76
N GLN A 387 22.53 2.58 -17.01
CA GLN A 387 21.54 2.99 -16.02
C GLN A 387 20.21 3.38 -16.69
N LEU A 388 20.26 4.08 -17.82
CA LEU A 388 19.08 4.49 -18.59
C LEU A 388 18.29 3.28 -19.12
N ARG A 389 18.98 2.28 -19.67
CA ARG A 389 18.35 1.02 -20.14
C ARG A 389 17.82 0.15 -19.00
N SER A 390 18.38 0.25 -17.79
CA SER A 390 17.95 -0.52 -16.64
C SER A 390 16.66 -0.02 -16.00
N ARG A 391 16.16 1.17 -16.35
CA ARG A 391 14.92 1.75 -15.81
C ARG A 391 13.73 0.82 -16.02
N SER A 392 12.98 0.54 -14.95
CA SER A 392 11.83 -0.37 -15.00
C SER A 392 10.78 0.08 -16.02
N THR A 393 10.41 1.36 -16.01
CA THR A 393 9.42 1.91 -16.95
C THR A 393 9.89 1.81 -18.40
N TYR A 394 11.16 2.06 -18.68
CA TYR A 394 11.72 1.88 -20.02
C TYR A 394 11.55 0.43 -20.48
N ARG A 395 11.97 -0.53 -19.66
CA ARG A 395 11.93 -1.96 -20.00
C ARG A 395 10.52 -2.51 -20.18
N THR A 396 9.55 -2.02 -19.39
CA THR A 396 8.20 -2.61 -19.36
C THR A 396 7.17 -1.85 -20.20
N ARG A 397 7.32 -0.54 -20.37
CA ARG A 397 6.32 0.29 -21.03
C ARG A 397 6.79 0.94 -22.34
N MET A 398 8.09 1.13 -22.50
CA MET A 398 8.64 1.87 -23.64
C MET A 398 9.89 1.20 -24.25
N PRO A 399 9.91 -0.14 -24.45
CA PRO A 399 11.12 -0.83 -24.91
C PRO A 399 11.53 -0.45 -26.36
N SER A 400 10.60 0.11 -27.13
CA SER A 400 10.85 0.58 -28.51
C SER A 400 11.23 2.07 -28.60
N ALA A 401 11.16 2.81 -27.50
CA ALA A 401 11.59 4.21 -27.47
C ALA A 401 13.11 4.31 -27.34
N PRO A 402 13.74 5.44 -27.68
CA PRO A 402 15.13 5.70 -27.35
C PRO A 402 15.40 5.49 -25.85
N TYR A 403 16.56 4.92 -25.50
CA TYR A 403 16.86 4.57 -24.11
C TYR A 403 16.89 5.78 -23.14
N TYR A 404 17.03 6.97 -23.65
CA TYR A 404 16.98 8.23 -22.89
C TYR A 404 15.58 8.87 -22.86
N ALA A 405 14.55 8.22 -23.39
CA ALA A 405 13.19 8.78 -23.41
C ALA A 405 12.69 9.15 -22.02
N VAL A 406 11.99 10.27 -21.93
CA VAL A 406 11.21 10.72 -20.77
C VAL A 406 9.73 10.66 -21.10
N TYR A 407 8.87 10.58 -20.09
CA TYR A 407 7.43 10.42 -20.26
C TYR A 407 6.63 11.41 -19.43
N ASN A 408 5.31 11.45 -19.61
CA ASN A 408 4.43 12.50 -19.12
C ASN A 408 4.83 13.89 -19.64
N VAL A 409 5.14 13.94 -20.93
CA VAL A 409 5.44 15.18 -21.67
C VAL A 409 4.37 15.43 -22.70
N GLY A 410 3.88 16.63 -22.82
CA GLY A 410 2.89 17.04 -23.81
C GLY A 410 2.86 18.56 -23.95
N GLY A 411 1.93 19.10 -24.75
CA GLY A 411 1.80 20.54 -24.94
C GLY A 411 1.63 21.31 -23.63
N TYR A 412 0.95 20.73 -22.65
CA TYR A 412 0.77 21.30 -21.30
C TYR A 412 2.11 21.50 -20.54
N THR A 413 3.10 20.67 -20.83
CA THR A 413 4.43 20.73 -20.19
C THR A 413 5.15 22.04 -20.53
N PHE A 414 4.94 22.54 -21.75
CA PHE A 414 5.58 23.74 -22.28
C PHE A 414 4.66 24.96 -22.32
N ALA A 415 3.44 24.87 -21.76
CA ALA A 415 2.54 25.99 -21.68
C ALA A 415 3.20 27.16 -20.89
N PRO A 416 3.09 28.42 -21.35
CA PRO A 416 3.72 29.55 -20.67
C PRO A 416 3.11 29.84 -19.31
N TRP A 417 1.82 29.57 -19.15
CA TRP A 417 1.09 29.69 -17.89
C TRP A 417 0.68 28.31 -17.36
N LYS A 418 0.95 28.07 -16.09
CA LYS A 418 0.62 26.81 -15.42
C LYS A 418 0.07 27.10 -14.03
N VAL A 419 -0.94 26.35 -13.63
CA VAL A 419 -1.33 26.18 -12.23
C VAL A 419 -0.68 24.91 -11.73
N VAL A 420 0.15 25.02 -10.71
CA VAL A 420 0.96 23.90 -10.20
C VAL A 420 0.65 23.62 -8.73
N TRP A 421 0.62 22.35 -8.37
CA TRP A 421 0.48 21.87 -7.00
C TRP A 421 1.23 20.54 -6.82
N PRO A 422 1.64 20.19 -5.59
CA PRO A 422 2.32 18.91 -5.34
C PRO A 422 1.37 17.74 -5.51
N GLU A 423 1.87 16.60 -6.01
CA GLU A 423 1.10 15.35 -6.16
C GLU A 423 0.56 14.86 -4.80
N GLN A 424 1.27 15.13 -3.73
CA GLN A 424 0.86 14.79 -2.37
C GLN A 424 0.87 16.06 -1.49
N PRO A 425 -0.26 16.39 -0.85
CA PRO A 425 -0.28 17.50 0.10
C PRO A 425 0.60 17.17 1.31
N GLY A 426 1.36 18.16 1.76
CA GLY A 426 2.10 18.07 3.01
C GLY A 426 1.20 18.31 4.24
N ASN A 427 1.81 18.30 5.43
CA ASN A 427 1.10 18.59 6.68
C ASN A 427 0.50 20.01 6.74
N SER A 428 1.03 20.94 5.97
CA SER A 428 0.60 22.35 5.88
C SER A 428 -0.46 22.61 4.82
N GLY A 429 -1.02 21.54 4.21
CA GLY A 429 -2.04 21.64 3.17
C GLY A 429 -1.47 21.48 1.76
N LEU A 430 -2.25 21.93 0.76
CA LEU A 430 -1.92 21.85 -0.66
C LEU A 430 -1.53 23.24 -1.19
N PRO A 431 -0.25 23.59 -1.25
CA PRO A 431 0.17 24.85 -1.87
C PRO A 431 -0.10 24.79 -3.38
N VAL A 432 -0.81 25.79 -3.87
CA VAL A 432 -1.11 25.98 -5.30
C VAL A 432 -0.48 27.28 -5.74
N ALA A 433 0.22 27.29 -6.87
CA ALA A 433 0.83 28.49 -7.42
C ALA A 433 0.53 28.64 -8.91
N VAL A 434 0.42 29.88 -9.37
CA VAL A 434 0.42 30.24 -10.78
C VAL A 434 1.85 30.55 -11.20
N VAL A 435 2.30 29.92 -12.28
CA VAL A 435 3.65 30.09 -12.81
C VAL A 435 3.58 30.58 -14.24
N ASN A 436 4.25 31.71 -14.50
CA ASN A 436 4.40 32.27 -15.83
C ASN A 436 5.86 32.13 -16.29
N THR A 437 6.28 30.91 -16.54
CA THR A 437 7.60 30.63 -17.11
C THR A 437 7.52 29.37 -17.99
N LEU A 438 8.45 29.23 -18.93
CA LEU A 438 8.63 27.99 -19.70
C LEU A 438 9.22 26.84 -18.85
N SER A 439 8.98 26.90 -17.52
CA SER A 439 9.48 25.88 -16.62
C SER A 439 8.69 24.58 -16.74
N LEU A 440 9.39 23.46 -16.80
CA LEU A 440 8.80 22.13 -16.74
C LEU A 440 8.37 21.80 -15.30
N ILE A 441 7.31 21.02 -15.16
CA ILE A 441 6.84 20.60 -13.84
C ILE A 441 7.32 19.18 -13.57
N HIS A 442 7.98 19.00 -12.43
CA HIS A 442 8.25 17.69 -11.83
C HIS A 442 8.01 17.80 -10.32
N ILE A 443 6.81 17.45 -9.90
CA ILE A 443 6.41 17.54 -8.48
C ILE A 443 6.08 16.16 -7.93
#